data_4d9e959ab9d4b99ed9da43d694179e9d
#
_entry.id   4d9e959ab9d4b99ed9da43d694179e9d
#
_cell.length_a   1.000
_cell.length_b   1.000
_cell.length_c   1.000
_cell.angle_alpha   90.00
_cell.angle_beta   90.00
_cell.angle_gamma   90.00
#
_symmetry.space_group_name_H-M   'P 1'
#
loop_
_entity.id
_entity.type
_entity.pdbx_description
1 polymer ?
#
loop_
_entity_poly.entity_id
_entity_poly.type
_entity_poly.pdbx_seq_one_letter_code
_entity_poly.pdbx_strand_id
1 'polypeptide(L)'
;MFQSFLVIFGIFLGCLLCFAFSAGGQVPAVLVVVNPSVESTDVSAAKIRRIFSMRQTFWSNGQKITVYVLSNRHQTHQIFSTKVLRLFPYQLDRIWDKLVYSGLGESPIKVQSEKEMLERVSQKPGAIGYVMQQFNNASVNVIKLSEE
;
A
#
# COMPACT_ATOMS: atom_id res chain seq x y z
N MET A 1 47.47 48.37 -17.09
CA MET A 1 47.60 46.90 -17.22
C MET A 1 47.17 46.13 -15.95
N PHE A 2 46.97 46.77 -14.84
CA PHE A 2 46.60 46.12 -13.55
C PHE A 2 45.09 46.10 -13.26
N GLN A 3 44.26 46.80 -14.02
CA GLN A 3 42.79 46.85 -13.75
C GLN A 3 41.98 45.78 -14.49
N SER A 4 42.54 45.09 -15.47
CA SER A 4 41.83 44.07 -16.24
C SER A 4 41.88 42.68 -15.61
N PHE A 5 42.74 42.49 -14.59
CA PHE A 5 42.90 41.16 -13.95
C PHE A 5 41.91 40.92 -12.78
N LEU A 6 41.32 41.99 -12.25
CA LEU A 6 40.41 41.92 -11.09
C LEU A 6 38.96 41.64 -11.49
N VAL A 7 38.60 41.86 -12.76
CA VAL A 7 37.23 41.66 -13.24
C VAL A 7 36.97 40.20 -13.62
N ILE A 8 38.00 39.45 -14.03
CA ILE A 8 37.87 38.06 -14.48
C ILE A 8 37.77 37.09 -13.29
N PHE A 9 38.33 37.49 -12.11
CA PHE A 9 38.28 36.64 -10.91
C PHE A 9 36.94 36.70 -10.15
N GLY A 10 36.13 37.73 -10.40
CA GLY A 10 34.82 37.91 -9.76
C GLY A 10 33.69 37.14 -10.39
N ILE A 11 33.83 36.66 -11.64
CA ILE A 11 32.77 35.97 -12.38
C ILE A 11 32.79 34.45 -12.16
N PHE A 12 33.92 33.90 -11.65
CA PHE A 12 34.03 32.43 -11.45
C PHE A 12 33.55 31.94 -10.09
N LEU A 13 33.22 32.84 -9.14
CA LEU A 13 32.79 32.49 -7.79
C LEU A 13 31.26 32.51 -7.61
N GLY A 14 30.51 32.88 -8.65
CA GLY A 14 29.04 33.00 -8.61
C GLY A 14 28.26 31.78 -9.10
N CYS A 15 28.89 30.73 -9.60
CA CYS A 15 28.22 29.64 -10.30
C CYS A 15 28.18 28.31 -9.52
N LEU A 16 28.42 28.31 -8.20
CA LEU A 16 28.54 27.07 -7.43
C LEU A 16 27.44 26.87 -6.37
N LEU A 17 26.26 27.46 -6.51
CA LEU A 17 25.18 27.31 -5.51
C LEU A 17 23.81 27.08 -6.12
N CYS A 18 23.72 26.25 -7.15
CA CYS A 18 22.44 25.69 -7.59
C CYS A 18 22.51 24.15 -7.58
N PHE A 19 22.89 23.54 -6.45
CA PHE A 19 22.47 22.18 -6.16
C PHE A 19 21.00 22.27 -5.73
N ALA A 20 20.10 22.25 -6.70
CA ALA A 20 18.72 21.95 -6.45
C ALA A 20 18.66 20.56 -5.83
N PHE A 21 18.45 20.51 -4.53
CA PHE A 21 18.08 19.31 -3.79
C PHE A 21 16.70 18.91 -4.36
N SER A 22 16.71 18.07 -5.38
CA SER A 22 15.50 17.35 -5.75
C SER A 22 15.19 16.41 -4.58
N ALA A 23 14.42 16.90 -3.63
CA ALA A 23 13.72 16.06 -2.68
C ALA A 23 12.75 15.22 -3.51
N GLY A 24 13.22 14.11 -4.03
CA GLY A 24 12.38 13.06 -4.58
C GLY A 24 11.48 12.61 -3.43
N GLY A 25 10.25 13.12 -3.39
CA GLY A 25 9.24 12.68 -2.47
C GLY A 25 9.05 11.18 -2.70
N GLN A 26 9.62 10.36 -1.84
CA GLN A 26 9.35 8.93 -1.85
C GLN A 26 7.86 8.76 -1.60
N VAL A 27 7.15 8.22 -2.60
CA VAL A 27 5.76 7.82 -2.41
C VAL A 27 5.76 6.81 -1.26
N PRO A 28 5.05 7.08 -0.16
CA PRO A 28 5.07 6.18 0.99
C PRO A 28 4.64 4.78 0.54
N ALA A 29 5.48 3.79 0.83
CA ALA A 29 5.20 2.42 0.46
C ALA A 29 4.06 1.85 1.30
N VAL A 30 3.05 1.30 0.65
CA VAL A 30 1.99 0.54 1.30
C VAL A 30 2.38 -0.93 1.32
N LEU A 31 2.33 -1.54 2.49
CA LEU A 31 2.61 -2.96 2.70
C LEU A 31 1.30 -3.73 2.82
N VAL A 32 1.22 -4.88 2.18
CA VAL A 32 0.17 -5.87 2.42
C VAL A 32 0.60 -6.73 3.61
N VAL A 33 -0.26 -6.84 4.61
CA VAL A 33 0.01 -7.57 5.85
C VAL A 33 -0.99 -8.70 6.04
N VAL A 34 -0.51 -9.81 6.60
CA VAL A 34 -1.33 -11.00 6.88
C VAL A 34 -1.10 -11.50 8.29
N ASN A 35 -2.08 -12.24 8.80
CA ASN A 35 -1.93 -12.96 10.06
C ASN A 35 -0.75 -13.95 9.98
N PRO A 36 0.01 -14.16 11.08
CA PRO A 36 1.11 -15.14 11.12
C PRO A 36 0.71 -16.57 10.75
N SER A 37 -0.58 -16.93 10.82
CA SER A 37 -1.08 -18.25 10.39
C SER A 37 -1.06 -18.46 8.85
N VAL A 38 -0.81 -17.40 8.08
CA VAL A 38 -0.70 -17.48 6.62
C VAL A 38 0.72 -17.85 6.24
N GLU A 39 0.90 -19.05 5.72
CA GLU A 39 2.23 -19.63 5.44
C GLU A 39 2.94 -18.99 4.24
N SER A 40 2.18 -18.52 3.24
CA SER A 40 2.74 -17.96 2.01
C SER A 40 2.84 -16.44 2.10
N THR A 41 4.07 -15.93 2.12
CA THR A 41 4.38 -14.49 2.08
C THR A 41 4.77 -14.00 0.68
N ASP A 42 4.90 -14.90 -0.29
CA ASP A 42 5.19 -14.58 -1.69
C ASP A 42 3.91 -14.75 -2.53
N VAL A 43 3.32 -13.63 -2.89
CA VAL A 43 1.99 -13.59 -3.53
C VAL A 43 2.00 -12.59 -4.67
N SER A 44 1.50 -13.00 -5.84
CA SER A 44 1.41 -12.11 -6.99
C SER A 44 0.38 -10.98 -6.79
N ALA A 45 0.61 -9.84 -7.44
CA ALA A 45 -0.31 -8.72 -7.44
C ALA A 45 -1.71 -9.12 -7.95
N ALA A 46 -1.78 -10.04 -8.92
CA ALA A 46 -3.05 -10.57 -9.42
C ALA A 46 -3.82 -11.35 -8.34
N LYS A 47 -3.13 -12.13 -7.50
CA LYS A 47 -3.76 -12.85 -6.38
C LYS A 47 -4.28 -11.87 -5.33
N ILE A 48 -3.51 -10.85 -4.98
CA ILE A 48 -3.95 -9.78 -4.06
C ILE A 48 -5.21 -9.10 -4.60
N ARG A 49 -5.24 -8.76 -5.89
CA ARG A 49 -6.41 -8.17 -6.53
C ARG A 49 -7.64 -9.08 -6.45
N ARG A 50 -7.50 -10.41 -6.67
CA ARG A 50 -8.60 -11.37 -6.52
C ARG A 50 -9.11 -11.45 -5.09
N ILE A 51 -8.22 -11.42 -4.09
CA ILE A 51 -8.58 -11.45 -2.67
C ILE A 51 -9.38 -10.20 -2.30
N PHE A 52 -8.84 -9.00 -2.56
CA PHE A 52 -9.50 -7.75 -2.19
C PHE A 52 -10.76 -7.44 -3.02
N SER A 53 -10.90 -8.01 -4.20
CA SER A 53 -12.17 -7.98 -4.96
C SER A 53 -13.16 -9.08 -4.54
N MET A 54 -12.86 -9.84 -3.47
CA MET A 54 -13.69 -10.93 -2.93
C MET A 54 -13.95 -12.09 -3.91
N ARG A 55 -13.12 -12.21 -4.96
CA ARG A 55 -13.17 -13.34 -5.92
C ARG A 55 -12.39 -14.56 -5.43
N GLN A 56 -11.53 -14.39 -4.45
CA GLN A 56 -10.85 -15.48 -3.78
C GLN A 56 -11.02 -15.30 -2.27
N THR A 57 -11.69 -16.27 -1.65
CA THR A 57 -12.12 -16.23 -0.23
C THR A 57 -11.43 -17.29 0.62
N PHE A 58 -10.54 -18.10 0.03
CA PHE A 58 -9.76 -19.11 0.74
C PHE A 58 -8.29 -19.07 0.31
N TRP A 59 -7.41 -19.27 1.29
CA TRP A 59 -5.99 -19.54 1.05
C TRP A 59 -5.80 -20.92 0.43
N SER A 60 -4.61 -21.21 -0.10
CA SER A 60 -4.29 -22.48 -0.75
C SER A 60 -4.39 -23.69 0.18
N ASN A 61 -4.23 -23.48 1.48
CA ASN A 61 -4.40 -24.49 2.52
C ASN A 61 -5.85 -24.69 2.99
N GLY A 62 -6.83 -24.05 2.32
CA GLY A 62 -8.24 -24.14 2.67
C GLY A 62 -8.70 -23.21 3.81
N GLN A 63 -7.82 -22.40 4.38
CA GLN A 63 -8.16 -21.45 5.43
C GLN A 63 -8.96 -20.28 4.83
N LYS A 64 -10.08 -19.90 5.48
CA LYS A 64 -10.91 -18.76 5.03
C LYS A 64 -10.12 -17.44 5.15
N ILE A 65 -10.18 -16.62 4.11
CA ILE A 65 -9.59 -15.29 4.09
C ILE A 65 -10.56 -14.30 4.73
N THR A 66 -10.10 -13.53 5.71
CA THR A 66 -10.82 -12.39 6.25
C THR A 66 -10.14 -11.11 5.78
N VAL A 67 -10.85 -10.31 4.97
CA VAL A 67 -10.31 -9.11 4.36
C VAL A 67 -10.70 -7.88 5.17
N TYR A 68 -9.70 -7.11 5.62
CA TYR A 68 -9.89 -5.83 6.28
C TYR A 68 -9.50 -4.68 5.37
N VAL A 69 -10.30 -3.61 5.36
CA VAL A 69 -10.07 -2.41 4.55
C VAL A 69 -10.29 -1.13 5.37
N LEU A 70 -9.56 -0.09 5.01
CA LEU A 70 -9.78 1.26 5.53
C LEU A 70 -10.89 1.95 4.74
N SER A 71 -11.41 3.06 5.25
CA SER A 71 -12.41 3.86 4.53
C SER A 71 -11.85 4.45 3.24
N ASN A 72 -12.69 4.72 2.24
CA ASN A 72 -12.29 5.31 0.96
C ASN A 72 -11.63 6.70 1.08
N ARG A 73 -11.89 7.40 2.18
CA ARG A 73 -11.28 8.71 2.47
C ARG A 73 -9.88 8.59 3.06
N HIS A 74 -9.49 7.41 3.53
CA HIS A 74 -8.18 7.18 4.11
C HIS A 74 -7.11 7.17 3.03
N GLN A 75 -6.06 7.97 3.20
CA GLN A 75 -4.97 8.10 2.22
C GLN A 75 -4.33 6.75 1.86
N THR A 76 -4.09 5.91 2.86
CA THR A 76 -3.53 4.56 2.66
C THR A 76 -4.41 3.70 1.77
N HIS A 77 -5.76 3.78 1.94
CA HIS A 77 -6.69 3.06 1.06
C HIS A 77 -6.62 3.56 -0.38
N GLN A 78 -6.56 4.86 -0.59
CA GLN A 78 -6.44 5.45 -1.92
C GLN A 78 -5.15 5.00 -2.63
N ILE A 79 -4.01 5.02 -1.92
CA ILE A 79 -2.73 4.58 -2.46
C ILE A 79 -2.76 3.07 -2.73
N PHE A 80 -3.21 2.26 -1.77
CA PHE A 80 -3.32 0.81 -1.92
C PHE A 80 -4.19 0.43 -3.12
N SER A 81 -5.39 0.97 -3.19
CA SER A 81 -6.35 0.70 -4.26
C SER A 81 -5.76 1.05 -5.64
N THR A 82 -5.21 2.25 -5.80
CA THR A 82 -4.72 2.73 -7.10
C THR A 82 -3.37 2.14 -7.50
N LYS A 83 -2.43 1.97 -6.56
CA LYS A 83 -1.06 1.53 -6.85
C LYS A 83 -0.91 0.00 -6.81
N VAL A 84 -1.54 -0.68 -5.85
CA VAL A 84 -1.42 -2.13 -5.68
C VAL A 84 -2.52 -2.87 -6.45
N LEU A 85 -3.78 -2.49 -6.24
CA LEU A 85 -4.90 -3.17 -6.90
C LEU A 85 -5.14 -2.69 -8.34
N ARG A 86 -4.61 -1.53 -8.72
CA ARG A 86 -4.85 -0.88 -10.02
C ARG A 86 -6.35 -0.60 -10.27
N LEU A 87 -7.08 -0.27 -9.19
CA LEU A 87 -8.49 0.07 -9.18
C LEU A 87 -8.70 1.35 -8.37
N PHE A 88 -9.66 2.17 -8.77
CA PHE A 88 -10.07 3.29 -7.94
C PHE A 88 -10.96 2.81 -6.79
N PRO A 89 -10.97 3.48 -5.62
CA PRO A 89 -11.81 3.09 -4.48
C PRO A 89 -13.28 2.87 -4.84
N TYR A 90 -13.88 3.75 -5.65
CA TYR A 90 -15.28 3.62 -6.06
C TYR A 90 -15.56 2.38 -6.94
N GLN A 91 -14.54 1.87 -7.67
CA GLN A 91 -14.67 0.65 -8.46
C GLN A 91 -14.71 -0.58 -7.54
N LEU A 92 -13.91 -0.57 -6.47
CA LEU A 92 -13.96 -1.61 -5.44
C LEU A 92 -15.31 -1.64 -4.74
N ASP A 93 -15.84 -0.48 -4.32
CA ASP A 93 -17.17 -0.40 -3.72
C ASP A 93 -18.24 -1.01 -4.63
N ARG A 94 -18.23 -0.67 -5.91
CA ARG A 94 -19.18 -1.25 -6.89
C ARG A 94 -19.07 -2.78 -6.99
N ILE A 95 -17.85 -3.32 -6.91
CA ILE A 95 -17.61 -4.77 -6.93
C ILE A 95 -18.24 -5.40 -5.69
N TRP A 96 -17.96 -4.83 -4.50
CA TRP A 96 -18.48 -5.34 -3.24
C TRP A 96 -19.99 -5.21 -3.14
N ASP A 97 -20.55 -4.07 -3.51
CA ASP A 97 -22.00 -3.85 -3.54
C ASP A 97 -22.71 -4.87 -4.43
N LYS A 98 -22.17 -5.10 -5.63
CA LYS A 98 -22.72 -6.10 -6.55
C LYS A 98 -22.73 -7.51 -5.94
N LEU A 99 -21.65 -7.90 -5.24
CA LEU A 99 -21.57 -9.21 -4.58
C LEU A 99 -22.60 -9.35 -3.47
N VAL A 100 -22.75 -8.31 -2.63
CA VAL A 100 -23.72 -8.30 -1.52
C VAL A 100 -25.16 -8.32 -2.06
N TYR A 101 -25.51 -7.44 -3.00
CA TYR A 101 -26.85 -7.35 -3.56
C TYR A 101 -27.27 -8.61 -4.34
N SER A 102 -26.32 -9.30 -4.97
CA SER A 102 -26.61 -10.58 -5.65
C SER A 102 -26.64 -11.78 -4.72
N GLY A 103 -26.28 -11.62 -3.44
CA GLY A 103 -26.18 -12.71 -2.48
C GLY A 103 -25.01 -13.67 -2.74
N LEU A 104 -24.06 -13.30 -3.62
CA LEU A 104 -22.93 -14.15 -4.02
C LEU A 104 -21.69 -13.98 -3.12
N GLY A 105 -21.69 -13.03 -2.19
CA GLY A 105 -20.55 -12.79 -1.32
C GLY A 105 -20.82 -11.75 -0.24
N GLU A 106 -19.79 -11.52 0.56
CA GLU A 106 -19.77 -10.55 1.66
C GLU A 106 -18.84 -9.39 1.31
N SER A 107 -19.07 -8.21 1.91
CA SER A 107 -18.14 -7.09 1.82
C SER A 107 -16.94 -7.33 2.73
N PRO A 108 -15.77 -6.73 2.44
CA PRO A 108 -14.68 -6.65 3.38
C PRO A 108 -15.09 -5.94 4.68
N ILE A 109 -14.40 -6.24 5.77
CA ILE A 109 -14.64 -5.61 7.07
C ILE A 109 -13.90 -4.27 7.11
N LYS A 110 -14.64 -3.17 7.36
CA LYS A 110 -14.05 -1.84 7.49
C LYS A 110 -13.47 -1.62 8.88
N VAL A 111 -12.26 -1.07 8.92
CA VAL A 111 -11.57 -0.62 10.15
C VAL A 111 -11.30 0.88 10.07
N GLN A 112 -11.12 1.53 11.22
CA GLN A 112 -11.06 2.99 11.31
C GLN A 112 -9.64 3.55 11.15
N SER A 113 -8.61 2.74 11.44
CA SER A 113 -7.22 3.17 11.43
C SER A 113 -6.27 2.02 11.09
N GLU A 114 -5.03 2.38 10.73
CA GLU A 114 -3.97 1.39 10.49
C GLU A 114 -3.58 0.64 11.77
N LYS A 115 -3.70 1.30 12.93
CA LYS A 115 -3.50 0.64 14.22
C LYS A 115 -4.54 -0.47 14.42
N GLU A 116 -5.81 -0.18 14.20
CA GLU A 116 -6.88 -1.18 14.27
C GLU A 116 -6.68 -2.27 13.19
N MET A 117 -6.23 -1.89 11.99
CA MET A 117 -5.91 -2.84 10.93
C MET A 117 -4.90 -3.89 11.41
N LEU A 118 -3.77 -3.46 11.97
CA LEU A 118 -2.74 -4.36 12.49
C LEU A 118 -3.25 -5.24 13.62
N GLU A 119 -4.01 -4.67 14.56
CA GLU A 119 -4.60 -5.39 15.66
C GLU A 119 -5.55 -6.49 15.17
N ARG A 120 -6.49 -6.14 14.28
CA ARG A 120 -7.45 -7.11 13.71
C ARG A 120 -6.78 -8.21 12.91
N VAL A 121 -5.80 -7.84 12.07
CA VAL A 121 -5.06 -8.83 11.28
C VAL A 121 -4.24 -9.76 12.16
N SER A 122 -3.58 -9.25 13.20
CA SER A 122 -2.77 -10.07 14.10
C SER A 122 -3.59 -11.09 14.90
N GLN A 123 -4.83 -10.74 15.25
CA GLN A 123 -5.71 -11.57 16.09
C GLN A 123 -6.53 -12.59 15.30
N LYS A 124 -6.78 -12.36 14.01
CA LYS A 124 -7.67 -13.20 13.21
C LYS A 124 -6.89 -14.13 12.29
N PRO A 125 -6.88 -15.45 12.52
CA PRO A 125 -6.27 -16.40 11.59
C PRO A 125 -6.81 -16.25 10.16
N GLY A 126 -5.92 -16.30 9.16
CA GLY A 126 -6.27 -16.13 7.75
C GLY A 126 -6.56 -14.69 7.32
N ALA A 127 -6.42 -13.71 8.21
CA ALA A 127 -6.70 -12.32 7.90
C ALA A 127 -5.64 -11.68 7.00
N ILE A 128 -6.10 -10.71 6.20
CA ILE A 128 -5.29 -9.87 5.33
C ILE A 128 -5.74 -8.42 5.43
N GLY A 129 -4.79 -7.50 5.34
CA GLY A 129 -5.00 -6.07 5.32
C GLY A 129 -3.82 -5.34 4.68
N TYR A 130 -3.72 -4.05 4.89
CA TYR A 130 -2.62 -3.22 4.39
C TYR A 130 -2.41 -2.00 5.28
N VAL A 131 -1.16 -1.55 5.37
CA VAL A 131 -0.75 -0.37 6.15
C VAL A 131 0.35 0.38 5.42
N MET A 132 0.57 1.65 5.78
CA MET A 132 1.80 2.34 5.41
C MET A 132 2.99 1.67 6.08
N GLN A 133 4.15 1.67 5.43
CA GLN A 133 5.37 1.04 5.93
C GLN A 133 5.74 1.49 7.35
N GLN A 134 5.53 2.75 7.68
CA GLN A 134 5.83 3.31 9.00
C GLN A 134 5.00 2.74 10.16
N PHE A 135 3.86 2.11 9.86
CA PHE A 135 2.99 1.51 10.87
C PHE A 135 3.21 0.00 11.04
N ASN A 136 4.07 -0.61 10.21
CA ASN A 136 4.33 -2.04 10.29
C ASN A 136 5.00 -2.42 11.63
N ASN A 137 4.61 -3.56 12.16
CA ASN A 137 5.17 -4.13 13.37
C ASN A 137 5.33 -5.66 13.25
N ALA A 138 5.99 -6.28 14.24
CA ALA A 138 6.30 -7.71 14.24
C ALA A 138 5.09 -8.63 14.53
N SER A 139 3.89 -8.09 14.77
CA SER A 139 2.69 -8.88 15.07
C SER A 139 2.01 -9.48 13.82
N VAL A 140 2.45 -9.07 12.64
CA VAL A 140 1.92 -9.50 11.35
C VAL A 140 3.06 -9.87 10.40
N ASN A 141 2.77 -10.69 9.40
CA ASN A 141 3.68 -10.98 8.31
C ASN A 141 3.43 -10.02 7.13
N VAL A 142 4.49 -9.60 6.47
CA VAL A 142 4.41 -8.77 5.27
C VAL A 142 4.46 -9.66 4.03
N ILE A 143 3.52 -9.46 3.11
CA ILE A 143 3.55 -10.09 1.79
C ILE A 143 4.52 -9.33 0.88
N LYS A 144 5.47 -10.06 0.32
CA LYS A 144 6.28 -9.59 -0.79
C LYS A 144 5.49 -9.77 -2.08
N LEU A 145 5.19 -8.66 -2.75
CA LEU A 145 4.55 -8.70 -4.06
C LEU A 145 5.59 -9.07 -5.09
N SER A 146 5.43 -10.23 -5.75
CA SER A 146 6.21 -10.57 -6.93
C SER A 146 5.74 -9.70 -8.09
N GLU A 147 6.66 -9.04 -8.77
CA GLU A 147 6.39 -8.35 -10.05
C GLU A 147 6.06 -9.41 -11.10
N GLU A 148 4.98 -9.15 -11.86
CA GLU A 148 4.62 -9.95 -13.05
C GLU A 148 5.39 -9.45 -14.25
#